data_f241cc633dd33360f8509ad0af327bb2
#
_entry.id   f241cc633dd33360f8509ad0af327bb2
#
_cell.length_a   1.000
_cell.length_b   1.000
_cell.length_c   1.000
_cell.angle_alpha   90.00
_cell.angle_beta   90.00
_cell.angle_gamma   90.00
#
_symmetry.space_group_name_H-M   'P 1'
#
loop_
_entity.id
_entity.type
_entity.pdbx_description
1 polymer ?
#
loop_
_entity_poly.entity_id
_entity_poly.type
_entity_poly.pdbx_seq_one_letter_code
_entity_poly.pdbx_strand_id
1 'polypeptide(L)'
;MNKKTKLTLCTVVSAILVVVLYILFHETGHLIVMLSAGEVIDDFSILGAHVSGHGGEYTFVSSLWLNVNGAILPLIVSLVYLLFYKKDRNNTFYRMFSFFTGLVPISSLLAWVIIPFVYLNGTAPPNDDCTKFLMSFSQIANPLFVSAAALVIVVLGSILFIKKGVLRNYIYELQALKKEVTVNSDLPQ
;
A
#
# COMPACT_ATOMS: atom_id res chain seq x y z
N MET A 1 19.60 -20.26 -15.09
CA MET A 1 19.13 -19.92 -13.72
C MET A 1 18.07 -20.94 -13.34
N ASN A 2 18.23 -21.62 -12.20
CA ASN A 2 17.24 -22.58 -11.77
C ASN A 2 15.93 -21.85 -11.34
N LYS A 3 14.81 -22.59 -11.29
CA LYS A 3 13.49 -22.02 -11.03
C LYS A 3 13.38 -21.39 -9.63
N LYS A 4 14.06 -21.98 -8.64
CA LYS A 4 14.11 -21.45 -7.27
C LYS A 4 14.76 -20.07 -7.24
N THR A 5 15.96 -19.94 -7.82
CA THR A 5 16.68 -18.67 -7.90
C THR A 5 15.87 -17.61 -8.66
N LYS A 6 15.22 -18.00 -9.77
CA LYS A 6 14.34 -17.10 -10.53
C LYS A 6 13.18 -16.59 -9.70
N LEU A 7 12.47 -17.48 -9.01
CA LEU A 7 11.32 -17.09 -8.17
C LEU A 7 11.76 -16.19 -7.02
N THR A 8 12.83 -16.55 -6.30
CA THR A 8 13.37 -15.73 -5.20
C THR A 8 13.76 -14.33 -5.70
N LEU A 9 14.49 -14.24 -6.80
CA LEU A 9 14.90 -12.97 -7.40
C LEU A 9 13.68 -12.12 -7.80
N CYS A 10 12.71 -12.72 -8.51
CA CYS A 10 11.48 -12.02 -8.90
C CYS A 10 10.70 -11.53 -7.67
N THR A 11 10.64 -12.32 -6.59
CA THR A 11 9.95 -11.95 -5.35
C THR A 11 10.63 -10.77 -4.67
N VAL A 12 11.94 -10.85 -4.46
CA VAL A 12 12.71 -9.77 -3.78
C VAL A 12 12.67 -8.48 -4.59
N VAL A 13 12.95 -8.54 -5.89
CA VAL A 13 12.93 -7.36 -6.76
C VAL A 13 11.53 -6.75 -6.83
N SER A 14 10.50 -7.57 -6.92
CA SER A 14 9.11 -7.07 -6.94
C SER A 14 8.73 -6.41 -5.61
N ALA A 15 9.12 -7.00 -4.48
CA ALA A 15 8.82 -6.43 -3.16
C ALA A 15 9.51 -5.07 -2.98
N ILE A 16 10.81 -4.98 -3.28
CA ILE A 16 11.57 -3.71 -3.19
C ILE A 16 10.95 -2.65 -4.12
N LEU A 17 10.72 -3.00 -5.38
CA LEU A 17 10.17 -2.06 -6.36
C LEU A 17 8.79 -1.55 -5.93
N VAL A 18 7.91 -2.42 -5.43
CA VAL A 18 6.57 -2.01 -4.97
C VAL A 18 6.64 -1.14 -3.72
N VAL A 19 7.54 -1.42 -2.77
CA VAL A 19 7.72 -0.55 -1.60
C VAL A 19 8.21 0.84 -2.02
N VAL A 20 9.17 0.93 -2.93
CA VAL A 20 9.66 2.21 -3.46
C VAL A 20 8.54 2.98 -4.19
N LEU A 21 7.75 2.29 -5.02
CA LEU A 21 6.59 2.89 -5.70
C LEU A 21 5.50 3.31 -4.72
N TYR A 22 5.26 2.52 -3.67
CA TYR A 22 4.31 2.88 -2.61
C TYR A 22 4.73 4.18 -1.92
N ILE A 23 5.99 4.30 -1.50
CA ILE A 23 6.51 5.54 -0.88
C ILE A 23 6.39 6.71 -1.86
N LEU A 24 6.80 6.52 -3.11
CA LEU A 24 6.68 7.56 -4.14
C LEU A 24 5.25 8.08 -4.27
N PHE A 25 4.26 7.19 -4.39
CA PHE A 25 2.86 7.60 -4.50
C PHE A 25 2.31 8.18 -3.20
N HIS A 26 2.77 7.68 -2.04
CA HIS A 26 2.41 8.22 -0.73
C HIS A 26 2.84 9.68 -0.59
N GLU A 27 4.13 9.97 -0.81
CA GLU A 27 4.67 11.33 -0.72
C GLU A 27 4.10 12.24 -1.83
N THR A 28 3.88 11.69 -3.03
CA THR A 28 3.20 12.42 -4.10
C THR A 28 1.77 12.79 -3.71
N GLY A 29 1.08 11.95 -2.95
CA GLY A 29 -0.23 12.24 -2.40
C GLY A 29 -0.24 13.49 -1.52
N HIS A 30 0.70 13.60 -0.60
CA HIS A 30 0.89 14.80 0.22
C HIS A 30 1.27 16.00 -0.66
N LEU A 31 2.26 15.83 -1.54
CA LEU A 31 2.76 16.87 -2.43
C LEU A 31 1.66 17.56 -3.25
N ILE A 32 0.72 16.78 -3.80
CA ILE A 32 -0.41 17.33 -4.58
C ILE A 32 -1.24 18.30 -3.73
N VAL A 33 -1.52 17.94 -2.48
CA VAL A 33 -2.31 18.80 -1.59
C VAL A 33 -1.51 20.03 -1.14
N MET A 34 -0.22 19.87 -0.81
CA MET A 34 0.67 20.95 -0.43
C MET A 34 0.77 22.01 -1.54
N LEU A 35 1.02 21.57 -2.78
CA LEU A 35 1.04 22.47 -3.94
C LEU A 35 -0.30 23.16 -4.17
N SER A 36 -1.43 22.46 -3.96
CA SER A 36 -2.77 23.06 -4.10
C SER A 36 -3.08 24.06 -3.00
N ALA A 37 -2.41 23.97 -1.84
CA ALA A 37 -2.50 24.93 -0.74
C ALA A 37 -1.52 26.11 -0.89
N GLY A 38 -0.74 26.15 -1.96
CA GLY A 38 0.23 27.21 -2.23
C GLY A 38 1.56 27.07 -1.50
N GLU A 39 1.89 25.88 -0.99
CA GLU A 39 3.20 25.65 -0.38
C GLU A 39 4.36 25.73 -1.38
N VAL A 40 5.46 26.29 -0.93
CA VAL A 40 6.75 26.17 -1.56
C VAL A 40 7.42 24.91 -1.01
N ILE A 41 7.76 23.97 -1.88
CA ILE A 41 8.35 22.69 -1.47
C ILE A 41 9.81 22.86 -1.18
N ASP A 42 10.24 22.50 0.02
CA ASP A 42 11.63 22.57 0.48
C ASP A 42 12.39 21.28 0.19
N ASP A 43 11.74 20.12 0.42
CA ASP A 43 12.35 18.80 0.18
C ASP A 43 11.32 17.77 -0.22
N PHE A 44 11.76 16.83 -1.09
CA PHE A 44 11.01 15.66 -1.49
C PHE A 44 11.93 14.45 -1.54
N SER A 45 11.80 13.54 -0.61
CA SER A 45 12.69 12.38 -0.47
C SER A 45 11.94 11.06 -0.47
N ILE A 46 12.18 10.23 -1.50
CA ILE A 46 11.63 8.87 -1.56
C ILE A 46 12.31 7.98 -0.53
N LEU A 47 13.65 8.07 -0.39
CA LEU A 47 14.41 7.25 0.57
C LEU A 47 14.19 7.69 2.01
N GLY A 48 13.94 8.98 2.23
CA GLY A 48 13.57 9.53 3.53
C GLY A 48 12.09 9.38 3.86
N ALA A 49 11.26 8.97 2.89
CA ALA A 49 9.81 8.86 3.01
C ALA A 49 9.20 10.13 3.62
N HIS A 50 9.49 11.29 3.01
CA HIS A 50 8.89 12.55 3.42
C HIS A 50 8.84 13.58 2.30
N VAL A 51 7.89 14.49 2.42
CA VAL A 51 7.81 15.76 1.70
C VAL A 51 7.63 16.87 2.72
N SER A 52 8.32 18.00 2.53
CA SER A 52 8.20 19.19 3.37
C SER A 52 8.12 20.46 2.55
N GLY A 53 7.48 21.49 3.12
CA GLY A 53 7.33 22.80 2.52
C GLY A 53 6.89 23.85 3.54
N HIS A 54 6.69 25.06 3.07
CA HIS A 54 6.27 26.19 3.90
C HIS A 54 5.39 27.16 3.12
N GLY A 55 4.65 28.03 3.84
CA GLY A 55 3.84 29.10 3.26
C GLY A 55 2.47 28.68 2.75
N GLY A 56 2.08 27.42 2.90
CA GLY A 56 0.74 26.94 2.49
C GLY A 56 -0.37 27.42 3.41
N GLU A 57 -1.54 27.71 2.83
CA GLU A 57 -2.75 28.02 3.58
C GLU A 57 -3.73 26.86 3.54
N TYR A 58 -3.99 26.27 4.70
CA TYR A 58 -4.85 25.10 4.83
C TYR A 58 -6.22 25.47 5.43
N THR A 59 -7.26 25.14 4.71
CA THR A 59 -8.61 25.04 5.27
C THR A 59 -8.75 23.76 6.08
N PHE A 60 -9.81 23.65 6.87
CA PHE A 60 -10.14 22.39 7.57
C PHE A 60 -10.19 21.19 6.60
N VAL A 61 -10.81 21.36 5.43
CA VAL A 61 -10.95 20.28 4.44
C VAL A 61 -9.61 19.94 3.79
N SER A 62 -8.81 20.93 3.38
CA SER A 62 -7.49 20.64 2.77
C SER A 62 -6.52 20.03 3.77
N SER A 63 -6.62 20.36 5.05
CA SER A 63 -5.84 19.71 6.12
C SER A 63 -6.19 18.23 6.30
N LEU A 64 -7.49 17.86 6.20
CA LEU A 64 -7.90 16.46 6.16
C LEU A 64 -7.36 15.74 4.92
N TRP A 65 -7.47 16.39 3.74
CA TRP A 65 -6.96 15.82 2.48
C TRP A 65 -5.44 15.64 2.51
N LEU A 66 -4.70 16.57 3.09
CA LEU A 66 -3.25 16.43 3.23
C LEU A 66 -2.88 15.10 3.88
N ASN A 67 -3.48 14.81 5.03
CA ASN A 67 -3.10 13.63 5.80
C ASN A 67 -3.63 12.32 5.20
N VAL A 68 -4.80 12.31 4.57
CA VAL A 68 -5.37 11.07 4.02
C VAL A 68 -4.83 10.73 2.63
N ASN A 69 -4.35 11.72 1.87
CA ASN A 69 -4.00 11.53 0.46
C ASN A 69 -2.72 10.70 0.27
N GLY A 70 -1.83 10.68 1.27
CA GLY A 70 -0.71 9.73 1.32
C GLY A 70 -1.16 8.27 1.26
N ALA A 71 -2.28 7.91 1.89
CA ALA A 71 -2.83 6.57 1.82
C ALA A 71 -3.73 6.35 0.59
N ILE A 72 -4.50 7.36 0.17
CA ILE A 72 -5.47 7.25 -0.92
C ILE A 72 -4.80 7.10 -2.28
N LEU A 73 -3.76 7.88 -2.60
CA LEU A 73 -3.15 7.85 -3.93
C LEU A 73 -2.54 6.48 -4.26
N PRO A 74 -1.68 5.87 -3.42
CA PRO A 74 -1.14 4.53 -3.70
C PRO A 74 -2.24 3.46 -3.75
N LEU A 75 -3.32 3.60 -2.96
CA LEU A 75 -4.47 2.70 -3.02
C LEU A 75 -5.17 2.79 -4.37
N ILE A 76 -5.48 4.00 -4.86
CA ILE A 76 -6.13 4.19 -6.17
C ILE A 76 -5.27 3.59 -7.27
N VAL A 77 -3.96 3.87 -7.29
CA VAL A 77 -3.02 3.32 -8.28
C VAL A 77 -3.04 1.78 -8.25
N SER A 78 -3.04 1.19 -7.05
CA SER A 78 -3.13 -0.26 -6.87
C SER A 78 -4.44 -0.83 -7.39
N LEU A 79 -5.58 -0.23 -7.04
CA LEU A 79 -6.90 -0.70 -7.47
C LEU A 79 -7.05 -0.59 -9.00
N VAL A 80 -6.60 0.51 -9.60
CA VAL A 80 -6.57 0.68 -11.06
C VAL A 80 -5.70 -0.40 -11.71
N TYR A 81 -4.50 -0.64 -11.17
CA TYR A 81 -3.64 -1.72 -11.65
C TYR A 81 -4.35 -3.09 -11.57
N LEU A 82 -5.01 -3.41 -10.46
CA LEU A 82 -5.73 -4.66 -10.27
C LEU A 82 -6.92 -4.81 -11.25
N LEU A 83 -7.59 -3.73 -11.62
CA LEU A 83 -8.66 -3.78 -12.62
C LEU A 83 -8.14 -4.27 -13.98
N PHE A 84 -6.92 -3.86 -14.37
CA PHE A 84 -6.28 -4.26 -15.63
C PHE A 84 -5.40 -5.51 -15.51
N TYR A 85 -5.36 -6.16 -14.35
CA TYR A 85 -4.57 -7.38 -14.16
C TYR A 85 -5.03 -8.52 -15.09
N LYS A 86 -4.06 -9.13 -15.80
CA LYS A 86 -4.27 -10.25 -16.73
C LYS A 86 -3.87 -11.57 -16.06
N LYS A 87 -4.85 -12.33 -15.56
CA LYS A 87 -4.64 -13.59 -14.82
C LYS A 87 -3.93 -14.68 -15.63
N ASP A 88 -4.09 -14.67 -16.96
CA ASP A 88 -3.58 -15.72 -17.86
C ASP A 88 -2.13 -15.45 -18.30
N ARG A 89 -1.55 -14.32 -17.91
CA ARG A 89 -0.16 -13.99 -18.23
C ARG A 89 0.79 -14.89 -17.46
N ASN A 90 1.55 -15.73 -18.21
CA ASN A 90 2.52 -16.67 -17.64
C ASN A 90 3.91 -16.05 -17.52
N ASN A 91 4.07 -15.12 -16.57
CA ASN A 91 5.35 -14.47 -16.27
C ASN A 91 5.51 -14.36 -14.76
N THR A 92 6.55 -14.98 -14.20
CA THR A 92 6.80 -15.03 -12.75
C THR A 92 6.97 -13.64 -12.14
N PHE A 93 7.76 -12.76 -12.78
CA PHE A 93 7.95 -11.39 -12.29
C PHE A 93 6.61 -10.63 -12.24
N TYR A 94 5.82 -10.68 -13.32
CA TYR A 94 4.52 -10.04 -13.38
C TYR A 94 3.58 -10.52 -12.26
N ARG A 95 3.58 -11.83 -11.97
CA ARG A 95 2.76 -12.42 -10.89
C ARG A 95 3.22 -11.96 -9.51
N MET A 96 4.54 -11.95 -9.25
CA MET A 96 5.10 -11.47 -7.98
C MET A 96 4.86 -9.96 -7.81
N PHE A 97 5.15 -9.18 -8.82
CA PHE A 97 4.91 -7.73 -8.83
C PHE A 97 3.44 -7.39 -8.57
N SER A 98 2.52 -8.06 -9.28
CA SER A 98 1.08 -7.85 -9.10
C SER A 98 0.60 -8.23 -7.69
N PHE A 99 1.18 -9.28 -7.09
CA PHE A 99 0.87 -9.67 -5.72
C PHE A 99 1.23 -8.56 -4.74
N PHE A 100 2.44 -8.05 -4.77
CA PHE A 100 2.86 -6.98 -3.87
C PHE A 100 2.14 -5.66 -4.16
N THR A 101 1.90 -5.32 -5.43
CA THR A 101 1.16 -4.11 -5.81
C THR A 101 -0.26 -4.09 -5.23
N GLY A 102 -0.92 -5.23 -5.15
CA GLY A 102 -2.23 -5.31 -4.48
C GLY A 102 -2.11 -5.39 -2.96
N LEU A 103 -1.14 -6.17 -2.45
CA LEU A 103 -1.02 -6.44 -1.01
C LEU A 103 -0.61 -5.20 -0.22
N VAL A 104 0.47 -4.50 -0.64
CA VAL A 104 1.08 -3.42 0.15
C VAL A 104 0.11 -2.26 0.41
N PRO A 105 -0.56 -1.64 -0.59
CA PRO A 105 -1.47 -0.54 -0.33
C PRO A 105 -2.75 -0.94 0.42
N ILE A 106 -3.26 -2.16 0.21
CA ILE A 106 -4.44 -2.65 0.96
C ILE A 106 -4.07 -2.90 2.42
N SER A 107 -2.91 -3.52 2.69
CA SER A 107 -2.47 -3.80 4.06
C SER A 107 -2.05 -2.55 4.82
N SER A 108 -1.54 -1.51 4.16
CA SER A 108 -1.20 -0.24 4.82
C SER A 108 -2.44 0.44 5.46
N LEU A 109 -3.63 0.23 4.88
CA LEU A 109 -4.88 0.72 5.47
C LEU A 109 -5.25 0.05 6.79
N LEU A 110 -4.61 -1.06 7.18
CA LEU A 110 -4.81 -1.64 8.52
C LEU A 110 -4.38 -0.69 9.63
N ALA A 111 -3.41 0.19 9.39
CA ALA A 111 -3.07 1.27 10.31
C ALA A 111 -4.28 2.18 10.54
N TRP A 112 -5.00 2.56 9.48
CA TRP A 112 -6.22 3.39 9.54
C TRP A 112 -7.41 2.67 10.19
N VAL A 113 -7.39 1.34 10.28
CA VAL A 113 -8.37 0.56 11.07
C VAL A 113 -8.01 0.59 12.56
N ILE A 114 -6.71 0.48 12.90
CA ILE A 114 -6.24 0.30 14.28
C ILE A 114 -6.03 1.64 15.00
N ILE A 115 -5.41 2.62 14.34
CA ILE A 115 -5.01 3.90 14.95
C ILE A 115 -6.19 4.67 15.58
N PRO A 116 -7.43 4.68 15.03
CA PRO A 116 -8.55 5.35 15.69
C PRO A 116 -8.84 4.82 17.12
N PHE A 117 -8.66 3.53 17.36
CA PHE A 117 -8.82 2.95 18.72
C PHE A 117 -7.68 3.40 19.64
N VAL A 118 -6.44 3.41 19.13
CA VAL A 118 -5.25 3.85 19.87
C VAL A 118 -5.33 5.37 20.16
N TYR A 119 -5.87 6.14 19.21
CA TYR A 119 -6.11 7.57 19.35
C TYR A 119 -7.11 7.88 20.49
N LEU A 120 -8.21 7.15 20.57
CA LEU A 120 -9.20 7.31 21.64
C LEU A 120 -8.63 6.97 23.02
N ASN A 121 -7.60 6.10 23.08
CA ASN A 121 -6.89 5.78 24.32
C ASN A 121 -5.74 6.77 24.65
N GLY A 122 -5.51 7.79 23.81
CA GLY A 122 -4.48 8.80 24.04
C GLY A 122 -3.04 8.33 23.79
N THR A 123 -2.84 7.20 23.09
CA THR A 123 -1.52 6.57 22.86
C THR A 123 -1.14 6.46 21.39
N ALA A 124 -1.86 7.16 20.51
CA ALA A 124 -1.55 7.17 19.07
C ALA A 124 -0.23 7.88 18.76
N PRO A 125 0.56 7.39 17.76
CA PRO A 125 1.80 8.02 17.36
C PRO A 125 1.54 9.45 16.82
N PRO A 126 2.16 10.51 17.36
CA PRO A 126 1.77 11.90 17.02
C PRO A 126 2.11 12.31 15.59
N ASN A 127 3.11 11.67 14.98
CA ASN A 127 3.58 12.00 13.63
C ASN A 127 2.95 11.14 12.53
N ASP A 128 2.07 10.20 12.88
CA ASP A 128 1.38 9.35 11.90
C ASP A 128 0.25 10.13 11.21
N ASP A 129 0.08 9.90 9.91
CA ASP A 129 -0.91 10.62 9.09
C ASP A 129 -2.35 10.38 9.53
N CYS A 130 -2.68 9.14 9.93
CA CYS A 130 -4.00 8.84 10.47
C CYS A 130 -4.23 9.61 11.77
N THR A 131 -3.23 9.71 12.65
CA THR A 131 -3.32 10.50 13.89
C THR A 131 -3.53 11.98 13.58
N LYS A 132 -2.76 12.57 12.67
CA LYS A 132 -2.93 13.98 12.24
C LYS A 132 -4.31 14.21 11.61
N PHE A 133 -4.78 13.28 10.79
CA PHE A 133 -6.14 13.31 10.25
C PHE A 133 -7.19 13.32 11.38
N LEU A 134 -7.05 12.43 12.38
CA LEU A 134 -7.99 12.29 13.49
C LEU A 134 -8.00 13.52 14.41
N MET A 135 -6.87 14.22 14.57
CA MET A 135 -6.83 15.48 15.33
C MET A 135 -7.82 16.53 14.80
N SER A 136 -7.98 16.59 13.48
CA SER A 136 -8.98 17.46 12.85
C SER A 136 -10.35 16.80 12.77
N PHE A 137 -10.44 15.55 12.33
CA PHE A 137 -11.70 14.83 12.11
C PHE A 137 -12.53 14.64 13.39
N SER A 138 -11.89 14.42 14.55
CA SER A 138 -12.57 14.24 15.82
C SER A 138 -13.36 15.47 16.30
N GLN A 139 -13.12 16.63 15.70
CA GLN A 139 -13.89 17.84 15.98
C GLN A 139 -15.30 17.80 15.39
N ILE A 140 -15.55 16.96 14.39
CA ILE A 140 -16.83 16.88 13.66
C ILE A 140 -17.50 15.51 13.77
N ALA A 141 -16.73 14.43 14.01
CA ALA A 141 -17.27 13.08 14.03
C ALA A 141 -16.44 12.15 14.92
N ASN A 142 -17.02 11.01 15.28
CA ASN A 142 -16.33 9.99 16.08
C ASN A 142 -15.19 9.33 15.24
N PRO A 143 -13.96 9.25 15.76
CA PRO A 143 -12.82 8.57 15.12
C PRO A 143 -13.11 7.16 14.59
N LEU A 144 -14.01 6.41 15.23
CA LEU A 144 -14.36 5.04 14.81
C LEU A 144 -15.02 4.96 13.43
N PHE A 145 -15.60 6.06 12.92
CA PHE A 145 -16.07 6.09 11.53
C PHE A 145 -14.92 5.93 10.52
N VAL A 146 -13.74 6.46 10.84
CA VAL A 146 -12.54 6.29 10.00
C VAL A 146 -12.12 4.82 9.99
N SER A 147 -12.10 4.18 11.17
CA SER A 147 -11.81 2.74 11.29
C SER A 147 -12.79 1.88 10.49
N ALA A 148 -14.09 2.17 10.61
CA ALA A 148 -15.12 1.43 9.87
C ALA A 148 -14.98 1.62 8.35
N ALA A 149 -14.76 2.84 7.89
CA ALA A 149 -14.55 3.14 6.48
C ALA A 149 -13.29 2.44 5.92
N ALA A 150 -12.17 2.52 6.65
CA ALA A 150 -10.94 1.84 6.27
C ALA A 150 -11.12 0.32 6.20
N LEU A 151 -11.82 -0.28 7.18
CA LEU A 151 -12.12 -1.71 7.19
C LEU A 151 -12.94 -2.13 5.96
N VAL A 152 -13.97 -1.37 5.60
CA VAL A 152 -14.78 -1.63 4.39
C VAL A 152 -13.90 -1.61 3.15
N ILE A 153 -13.00 -0.62 3.02
CA ILE A 153 -12.08 -0.51 1.87
C ILE A 153 -11.12 -1.70 1.84
N VAL A 154 -10.54 -2.10 2.98
CA VAL A 154 -9.66 -3.28 3.08
C VAL A 154 -10.40 -4.54 2.63
N VAL A 155 -11.63 -4.76 3.08
CA VAL A 155 -12.44 -5.92 2.71
C VAL A 155 -12.74 -5.91 1.21
N LEU A 156 -13.22 -4.80 0.65
CA LEU A 156 -13.54 -4.69 -0.78
C LEU A 156 -12.29 -4.83 -1.66
N GLY A 157 -11.17 -4.22 -1.28
CA GLY A 157 -9.89 -4.36 -1.96
C GLY A 157 -9.38 -5.81 -1.94
N SER A 158 -9.51 -6.49 -0.80
CA SER A 158 -9.14 -7.90 -0.66
C SER A 158 -10.03 -8.81 -1.51
N ILE A 159 -11.33 -8.56 -1.57
CA ILE A 159 -12.25 -9.29 -2.46
C ILE A 159 -11.86 -9.11 -3.93
N LEU A 160 -11.54 -7.88 -4.35
CA LEU A 160 -11.09 -7.60 -5.72
C LEU A 160 -9.78 -8.34 -6.02
N PHE A 161 -8.80 -8.27 -5.13
CA PHE A 161 -7.50 -8.94 -5.23
C PHE A 161 -7.65 -10.46 -5.43
N ILE A 162 -8.53 -11.10 -4.63
CA ILE A 162 -8.82 -12.53 -4.72
C ILE A 162 -9.58 -12.86 -6.01
N LYS A 163 -10.65 -12.13 -6.32
CA LYS A 163 -11.48 -12.37 -7.51
C LYS A 163 -10.71 -12.19 -8.82
N LYS A 164 -9.75 -11.28 -8.89
CA LYS A 164 -8.86 -11.11 -10.04
C LYS A 164 -7.87 -12.27 -10.22
N GLY A 165 -7.74 -13.15 -9.22
CA GLY A 165 -6.87 -14.34 -9.26
C GLY A 165 -5.41 -14.03 -8.99
N VAL A 166 -5.09 -12.85 -8.43
CA VAL A 166 -3.70 -12.46 -8.11
C VAL A 166 -3.13 -13.38 -7.04
N LEU A 167 -3.86 -13.60 -5.94
CA LEU A 167 -3.47 -14.53 -4.88
C LEU A 167 -3.29 -15.95 -5.39
N ARG A 168 -4.21 -16.43 -6.24
CA ARG A 168 -4.13 -17.77 -6.84
C ARG A 168 -2.87 -17.93 -7.67
N ASN A 169 -2.52 -16.95 -8.50
CA ASN A 169 -1.35 -17.00 -9.34
C ASN A 169 -0.04 -16.94 -8.53
N TYR A 170 -0.02 -16.19 -7.43
CA TYR A 170 1.09 -16.19 -6.48
C TYR A 170 1.28 -17.57 -5.83
N ILE A 171 0.21 -18.17 -5.29
CA ILE A 171 0.25 -19.50 -4.68
C ILE A 171 0.69 -20.56 -5.71
N TYR A 172 0.22 -20.48 -6.95
CA TYR A 172 0.62 -21.38 -8.03
C TYR A 172 2.15 -21.38 -8.26
N GLU A 173 2.78 -20.19 -8.31
CA GLU A 173 4.25 -20.09 -8.45
C GLU A 173 4.99 -20.75 -7.29
N LEU A 174 4.50 -20.58 -6.05
CA LEU A 174 5.09 -21.21 -4.86
C LEU A 174 4.95 -22.75 -4.88
N GLN A 175 3.77 -23.26 -5.26
CA GLN A 175 3.50 -24.69 -5.34
C GLN A 175 4.30 -25.38 -6.45
N ALA A 176 4.47 -24.70 -7.60
CA ALA A 176 5.27 -25.19 -8.71
C ALA A 176 6.75 -25.38 -8.32
N LEU A 177 7.25 -24.57 -7.38
CA LEU A 177 8.58 -24.74 -6.80
C LEU A 177 8.67 -25.97 -5.88
N LYS A 178 7.67 -26.17 -4.99
CA LYS A 178 7.67 -27.33 -4.07
C LYS A 178 7.70 -28.65 -4.81
N LYS A 179 6.90 -28.82 -5.87
CA LYS A 179 6.85 -30.04 -6.68
C LYS A 179 8.22 -30.38 -7.30
N GLU A 180 8.94 -29.37 -7.80
CA GLU A 180 10.26 -29.58 -8.41
C GLU A 180 11.32 -30.02 -7.39
N VAL A 181 11.25 -29.50 -6.16
CA VAL A 181 12.16 -29.89 -5.07
C VAL A 181 11.91 -31.35 -4.67
N THR A 182 10.66 -31.79 -4.55
CA THR A 182 10.30 -33.16 -4.19
C THR A 182 10.77 -34.17 -5.25
N VAL A 183 10.54 -33.86 -6.54
CA VAL A 183 10.97 -34.75 -7.65
C VAL A 183 12.49 -34.89 -7.68
N ASN A 184 13.24 -33.83 -7.40
CA ASN A 184 14.73 -33.91 -7.40
C ASN A 184 15.29 -34.60 -6.15
N SER A 185 14.56 -34.70 -5.02
CA SER A 185 14.97 -35.44 -3.83
C SER A 185 14.79 -36.96 -3.97
N ASP A 186 13.86 -37.36 -4.85
CA ASP A 186 13.51 -38.78 -5.05
C ASP A 186 14.33 -39.46 -6.17
N LEU A 187 15.26 -38.76 -6.82
CA LEU A 187 16.18 -39.32 -7.80
C LEU A 187 17.33 -40.02 -7.03
N PRO A 188 17.58 -41.36 -7.25
CA PRO A 188 18.70 -42.02 -6.67
C PRO A 188 20.03 -41.38 -7.10
N GLN A 189 20.94 -41.20 -6.16
CA GLN A 189 22.31 -40.72 -6.39
C GLN A 189 23.16 -41.81 -7.05
#